data_6c939f983b3553bfd8b30bb5fff195c0
#
_entry.id   6c939f983b3553bfd8b30bb5fff195c0
#
_cell.length_a   1.000
_cell.length_b   1.000
_cell.length_c   1.000
_cell.angle_alpha   90.00
_cell.angle_beta   90.00
_cell.angle_gamma   90.00
#
_symmetry.space_group_name_H-M   'P 1'
#
loop_
_entity.id
_entity.type
_entity.pdbx_description
1 polymer ?
#
loop_
_entity_poly.entity_id
_entity_poly.type
_entity_poly.pdbx_seq_one_letter_code
_entity_poly.pdbx_strand_id
1 'polypeptide(L)'
;RRLEIVNVMKRDPWVNKEIYQKGEALPKDHPALFRMPQDVHAVASDLVPQDSLLRRVYDSELVMNFVAAVVNQPKIYQYGDEFQALNVMYMRDGGSRAWHYDGSDYVVTLMLQASDVGGDFEYAPFIRGEQVGVENFDQVQQLFRGNWATKTTRCSAGALAIFNGRRSLHRVRTVFGKKERIQSVLSYAKTSGEHSTPEKNVTLYGKRVEDIYEARGITLNRNASGEVVVAANTPTINQGPSSMRTMSKL
;
A
#
# COMPACT_ATOMS: atom_id res chain seq x y z
N ARG A 1 -16.61 2.35 17.78
CA ARG A 1 -15.23 2.12 17.26
C ARG A 1 -15.20 1.90 15.75
N ARG A 2 -16.09 1.07 15.18
CA ARG A 2 -16.27 0.93 13.72
C ARG A 2 -16.66 2.26 13.07
N LEU A 3 -17.53 3.04 13.72
CA LEU A 3 -17.96 4.37 13.25
C LEU A 3 -16.83 5.40 13.25
N GLU A 4 -15.87 5.33 14.15
CA GLU A 4 -14.71 6.24 14.19
C GLU A 4 -13.81 6.03 12.98
N ILE A 5 -13.45 4.79 12.65
CA ILE A 5 -12.66 4.48 11.46
C ILE A 5 -13.40 4.91 10.18
N VAL A 6 -14.69 4.61 10.07
CA VAL A 6 -15.52 5.03 8.94
C VAL A 6 -15.62 6.55 8.85
N ASN A 7 -15.68 7.27 9.96
CA ASN A 7 -15.73 8.74 9.96
C ASN A 7 -14.37 9.36 9.56
N VAL A 8 -13.26 8.79 10.00
CA VAL A 8 -11.92 9.19 9.53
C VAL A 8 -11.81 8.98 8.04
N MET A 9 -12.25 7.84 7.52
CA MET A 9 -12.23 7.50 6.09
C MET A 9 -13.06 8.43 5.21
N LYS A 10 -14.08 9.09 5.77
CA LYS A 10 -14.93 10.02 5.02
C LYS A 10 -14.36 11.44 4.92
N ARG A 11 -13.30 11.77 5.67
CA ARG A 11 -12.80 13.15 5.73
C ARG A 11 -12.04 13.58 4.48
N ASP A 12 -11.05 12.81 4.04
CA ASP A 12 -10.27 13.12 2.83
C ASP A 12 -9.63 11.87 2.20
N PRO A 13 -10.43 10.94 1.64
CA PRO A 13 -9.84 9.82 0.94
C PRO A 13 -9.29 10.27 -0.40
N TRP A 14 -8.05 9.93 -0.68
CA TRP A 14 -7.55 10.01 -2.04
C TRP A 14 -8.09 8.84 -2.86
N VAL A 15 -8.72 9.13 -4.00
CA VAL A 15 -9.24 8.12 -4.92
C VAL A 15 -8.23 7.89 -6.03
N ASN A 16 -7.62 6.73 -6.02
CA ASN A 16 -6.73 6.33 -7.11
C ASN A 16 -7.54 5.51 -8.13
N LYS A 17 -7.70 6.05 -9.33
CA LYS A 17 -8.53 5.45 -10.39
C LYS A 17 -7.73 4.73 -11.47
N GLU A 18 -6.41 4.98 -11.57
CA GLU A 18 -5.57 4.38 -12.60
C GLU A 18 -4.19 4.05 -12.05
N ILE A 19 -3.65 2.90 -12.43
CA ILE A 19 -2.23 2.59 -12.26
C ILE A 19 -1.55 2.77 -13.62
N TYR A 20 -0.54 3.64 -13.64
CA TYR A 20 0.39 3.76 -14.75
C TYR A 20 1.63 2.94 -14.43
N GLN A 21 1.99 2.02 -15.32
CA GLN A 21 3.30 1.40 -15.27
C GLN A 21 4.22 2.12 -16.25
N LYS A 22 5.43 2.44 -15.81
CA LYS A 22 6.44 3.13 -16.62
C LYS A 22 6.95 2.23 -17.72
N GLY A 23 7.07 2.75 -18.91
CA GLY A 23 7.62 2.02 -20.03
C GLY A 23 7.90 2.93 -21.23
N GLU A 24 8.88 3.84 -21.07
CA GLU A 24 9.44 4.53 -22.24
C GLU A 24 10.22 3.52 -23.07
N ALA A 25 9.99 3.51 -24.39
CA ALA A 25 10.65 2.65 -25.38
C ALA A 25 10.39 1.14 -25.29
N LEU A 26 9.30 0.70 -24.65
CA LEU A 26 8.91 -0.72 -24.64
C LEU A 26 8.05 -1.08 -25.87
N PRO A 27 8.04 -2.37 -26.30
CA PRO A 27 7.11 -2.86 -27.31
C PRO A 27 5.66 -2.55 -26.93
N LYS A 28 4.79 -2.25 -27.89
CA LYS A 28 3.40 -1.81 -27.65
C LYS A 28 2.54 -2.81 -26.85
N ASP A 29 2.89 -4.08 -26.90
CA ASP A 29 2.21 -5.17 -26.19
C ASP A 29 2.92 -5.57 -24.89
N HIS A 30 3.92 -4.80 -24.45
CA HIS A 30 4.66 -5.09 -23.24
C HIS A 30 3.76 -4.95 -22.00
N PRO A 31 3.78 -5.92 -21.06
CA PRO A 31 2.91 -5.91 -19.87
C PRO A 31 3.00 -4.62 -19.04
N ALA A 32 4.17 -3.99 -18.98
CA ALA A 32 4.38 -2.74 -18.26
C ALA A 32 3.62 -1.52 -18.87
N LEU A 33 3.06 -1.65 -20.08
CA LEU A 33 2.27 -0.60 -20.74
C LEU A 33 0.76 -0.78 -20.56
N PHE A 34 0.32 -1.90 -19.97
CA PHE A 34 -1.11 -2.13 -19.74
C PHE A 34 -1.65 -1.17 -18.67
N ARG A 35 -2.65 -0.39 -19.06
CA ARG A 35 -3.43 0.45 -18.16
C ARG A 35 -4.60 -0.35 -17.63
N MET A 36 -4.72 -0.40 -16.32
CA MET A 36 -5.82 -1.11 -15.66
C MET A 36 -6.59 -0.14 -14.80
N PRO A 37 -7.91 -0.02 -15.00
CA PRO A 37 -8.72 0.82 -14.14
C PRO A 37 -8.72 0.26 -12.72
N GLN A 38 -8.70 1.15 -11.76
CA GLN A 38 -8.94 0.84 -10.35
C GLN A 38 -9.73 1.96 -9.72
N ASP A 39 -10.43 1.65 -8.66
CA ASP A 39 -11.10 2.62 -7.80
C ASP A 39 -10.91 2.17 -6.36
N VAL A 40 -9.95 2.76 -5.68
CA VAL A 40 -9.63 2.49 -4.28
C VAL A 40 -9.41 3.80 -3.55
N HIS A 41 -10.03 3.91 -2.39
CA HIS A 41 -9.86 5.04 -1.50
C HIS A 41 -8.79 4.72 -0.46
N ALA A 42 -7.85 5.64 -0.24
CA ALA A 42 -6.76 5.48 0.71
C ALA A 42 -6.81 6.57 1.77
N VAL A 43 -6.64 6.17 3.01
CA VAL A 43 -6.49 7.05 4.18
C VAL A 43 -5.09 6.85 4.73
N ALA A 44 -4.31 7.91 4.75
CA ALA A 44 -2.93 7.89 5.20
C ALA A 44 -2.84 7.70 6.73
N SER A 45 -1.69 7.22 7.19
CA SER A 45 -1.44 6.89 8.59
C SER A 45 -1.62 8.06 9.54
N ASP A 46 -1.23 9.28 9.15
CA ASP A 46 -1.37 10.50 9.96
C ASP A 46 -2.83 10.86 10.28
N LEU A 47 -3.78 10.37 9.47
CA LEU A 47 -5.22 10.54 9.69
C LEU A 47 -5.85 9.43 10.56
N VAL A 48 -5.13 8.36 10.84
CA VAL A 48 -5.61 7.30 11.75
C VAL A 48 -5.44 7.76 13.20
N PRO A 49 -6.52 7.85 14.02
CA PRO A 49 -6.41 8.34 15.39
C PRO A 49 -5.40 7.56 16.23
N GLN A 50 -4.60 8.27 17.03
CA GLN A 50 -3.54 7.66 17.85
C GLN A 50 -4.09 6.72 18.93
N ASP A 51 -5.28 6.99 19.44
CA ASP A 51 -5.98 6.20 20.46
C ASP A 51 -6.84 5.07 19.87
N SER A 52 -6.86 4.91 18.54
CA SER A 52 -7.66 3.88 17.88
C SER A 52 -7.18 2.47 18.21
N LEU A 53 -8.11 1.51 18.21
CA LEU A 53 -7.75 0.09 18.33
C LEU A 53 -6.79 -0.36 17.23
N LEU A 54 -6.96 0.18 16.02
CA LEU A 54 -6.12 -0.16 14.88
C LEU A 54 -4.66 0.27 15.12
N ARG A 55 -4.45 1.47 15.68
CA ARG A 55 -3.11 1.93 16.06
C ARG A 55 -2.50 1.02 17.13
N ARG A 56 -3.27 0.66 18.15
CA ARG A 56 -2.82 -0.27 19.19
C ARG A 56 -2.44 -1.65 18.65
N VAL A 57 -3.15 -2.15 17.63
CA VAL A 57 -2.79 -3.41 16.95
C VAL A 57 -1.48 -3.25 16.19
N TYR A 58 -1.31 -2.15 15.46
CA TYR A 58 -0.09 -1.86 14.72
C TYR A 58 1.14 -1.72 15.63
N ASP A 59 0.97 -1.06 16.79
CA ASP A 59 2.05 -0.80 17.78
C ASP A 59 2.34 -2.03 18.65
N SER A 60 1.56 -3.10 18.54
CA SER A 60 1.68 -4.27 19.42
C SER A 60 2.95 -5.08 19.13
N GLU A 61 3.82 -5.21 20.13
CA GLU A 61 4.99 -6.10 20.06
C GLU A 61 4.60 -7.56 19.78
N LEU A 62 3.47 -8.02 20.31
CA LEU A 62 2.96 -9.37 20.04
C LEU A 62 2.68 -9.56 18.54
N VAL A 63 2.05 -8.57 17.90
CA VAL A 63 1.77 -8.61 16.45
C VAL A 63 3.09 -8.56 15.67
N MET A 64 4.01 -7.67 16.03
CA MET A 64 5.31 -7.58 15.36
C MET A 64 6.12 -8.88 15.49
N ASN A 65 6.18 -9.47 16.68
CA ASN A 65 6.89 -10.74 16.91
C ASN A 65 6.25 -11.89 16.11
N PHE A 66 4.92 -11.94 16.05
CA PHE A 66 4.21 -12.93 15.23
C PHE A 66 4.53 -12.74 13.75
N VAL A 67 4.46 -11.52 13.23
CA VAL A 67 4.82 -11.23 11.83
C VAL A 67 6.28 -11.59 11.56
N ALA A 68 7.21 -11.20 12.44
CA ALA A 68 8.63 -11.53 12.31
C ALA A 68 8.86 -13.03 12.18
N ALA A 69 8.21 -13.84 13.02
CA ALA A 69 8.28 -15.29 12.97
C ALA A 69 7.75 -15.85 11.63
N VAL A 70 6.59 -15.37 11.16
CA VAL A 70 5.98 -15.81 9.89
C VAL A 70 6.86 -15.49 8.69
N VAL A 71 7.51 -14.31 8.67
CA VAL A 71 8.36 -13.89 7.55
C VAL A 71 9.83 -14.31 7.72
N ASN A 72 10.11 -15.17 8.71
CA ASN A 72 11.44 -15.67 9.04
C ASN A 72 12.49 -14.56 9.21
N GLN A 73 12.14 -13.54 9.98
CA GLN A 73 13.05 -12.46 10.35
C GLN A 73 13.31 -12.49 11.87
N PRO A 74 14.54 -12.27 12.33
CA PRO A 74 14.84 -12.22 13.76
C PRO A 74 14.13 -11.05 14.46
N LYS A 75 13.89 -9.98 13.72
CA LYS A 75 13.19 -8.77 14.18
C LYS A 75 12.65 -8.00 12.99
N ILE A 76 11.53 -7.32 13.20
CA ILE A 76 10.99 -6.30 12.29
C ILE A 76 10.78 -5.01 13.05
N TYR A 77 10.62 -3.93 12.30
CA TYR A 77 10.45 -2.57 12.81
C TYR A 77 9.19 -1.98 12.21
N GLN A 78 8.56 -1.06 12.92
CA GLN A 78 7.53 -0.22 12.33
C GLN A 78 8.12 0.59 11.18
N TYR A 79 7.34 0.75 10.12
CA TYR A 79 7.74 1.57 8.98
C TYR A 79 7.81 3.04 9.40
N GLY A 80 8.93 3.69 9.12
CA GLY A 80 9.21 5.05 9.61
C GLY A 80 8.46 6.17 8.87
N ASP A 81 7.64 5.84 7.89
CA ASP A 81 6.91 6.81 7.07
C ASP A 81 5.59 7.23 7.74
N GLU A 82 5.41 8.54 7.92
CA GLU A 82 4.24 9.10 8.60
C GLU A 82 2.92 8.89 7.84
N PHE A 83 2.96 8.66 6.52
CA PHE A 83 1.77 8.46 5.69
C PHE A 83 1.48 6.99 5.41
N GLN A 84 2.52 6.15 5.29
CA GLN A 84 2.39 4.75 4.91
C GLN A 84 2.53 3.73 6.05
N ALA A 85 2.90 4.16 7.26
CA ALA A 85 3.12 3.25 8.38
C ALA A 85 1.90 2.38 8.69
N LEU A 86 0.72 2.98 8.73
CA LEU A 86 -0.55 2.32 8.98
C LEU A 86 -1.63 3.00 8.13
N ASN A 87 -2.02 2.42 7.02
CA ASN A 87 -3.04 3.01 6.18
C ASN A 87 -4.31 2.16 6.11
N VAL A 88 -5.40 2.81 5.72
CA VAL A 88 -6.69 2.14 5.51
C VAL A 88 -7.12 2.35 4.07
N MET A 89 -7.41 1.24 3.41
CA MET A 89 -7.96 1.24 2.06
C MET A 89 -9.40 0.77 2.08
N TYR A 90 -10.27 1.44 1.33
CA TYR A 90 -11.62 0.97 1.16
C TYR A 90 -12.08 1.06 -0.29
N MET A 91 -12.98 0.15 -0.64
CA MET A 91 -13.57 0.04 -1.97
C MET A 91 -15.08 -0.04 -1.83
N ARG A 92 -15.77 0.79 -2.60
CA ARG A 92 -17.23 0.82 -2.71
C ARG A 92 -17.71 -0.10 -3.83
N ASP A 93 -18.99 -0.09 -4.08
CA ASP A 93 -19.59 -0.73 -5.25
C ASP A 93 -18.88 -0.27 -6.54
N GLY A 94 -18.47 -1.22 -7.37
CA GLY A 94 -17.64 -0.98 -8.55
C GLY A 94 -16.15 -0.81 -8.27
N GLY A 95 -15.74 -0.60 -7.01
CA GLY A 95 -14.34 -0.38 -6.62
C GLY A 95 -13.50 -1.65 -6.76
N SER A 96 -12.24 -1.47 -7.12
CA SER A 96 -11.26 -2.55 -7.30
C SER A 96 -9.85 -2.02 -7.15
N ARG A 97 -8.89 -2.92 -6.94
CA ARG A 97 -7.47 -2.59 -7.09
C ARG A 97 -6.87 -3.40 -8.23
N ALA A 98 -6.25 -2.71 -9.16
CA ALA A 98 -5.64 -3.33 -10.34
C ALA A 98 -4.47 -4.25 -9.99
N TRP A 99 -4.05 -5.09 -10.94
CA TRP A 99 -2.86 -5.91 -10.80
C TRP A 99 -1.62 -5.06 -10.51
N HIS A 100 -0.89 -5.38 -9.46
CA HIS A 100 0.30 -4.66 -9.04
C HIS A 100 1.24 -5.55 -8.22
N TYR A 101 2.47 -5.08 -8.07
CA TYR A 101 3.42 -5.53 -7.06
C TYR A 101 3.55 -4.45 -5.98
N ASP A 102 3.84 -4.86 -4.77
CA ASP A 102 4.19 -3.93 -3.69
C ASP A 102 5.69 -3.61 -3.69
N GLY A 103 6.04 -2.52 -3.02
CA GLY A 103 7.44 -2.13 -2.83
C GLY A 103 8.17 -2.97 -1.79
N SER A 104 7.44 -3.54 -0.83
CA SER A 104 7.99 -4.31 0.29
C SER A 104 8.04 -5.80 -0.02
N ASP A 105 9.01 -6.51 0.54
CA ASP A 105 9.17 -7.96 0.39
C ASP A 105 7.95 -8.71 0.93
N TYR A 106 7.39 -8.23 2.03
CA TYR A 106 6.15 -8.75 2.60
C TYR A 106 5.20 -7.62 2.97
N VAL A 107 3.92 -7.92 2.89
CA VAL A 107 2.84 -7.02 3.22
C VAL A 107 1.96 -7.69 4.28
N VAL A 108 1.58 -6.90 5.28
CA VAL A 108 0.67 -7.34 6.35
C VAL A 108 -0.63 -6.56 6.21
N THR A 109 -1.74 -7.26 6.11
CA THR A 109 -3.05 -6.62 5.99
C THR A 109 -4.03 -7.17 7.01
N LEU A 110 -4.85 -6.29 7.55
CA LEU A 110 -5.93 -6.63 8.47
C LEU A 110 -7.28 -6.28 7.81
N MET A 111 -8.12 -7.28 7.60
CA MET A 111 -9.47 -7.07 7.07
C MET A 111 -10.36 -6.49 8.16
N LEU A 112 -10.82 -5.25 7.98
CA LEU A 112 -11.71 -4.57 8.92
C LEU A 112 -13.18 -4.83 8.60
N GLN A 113 -13.51 -4.89 7.30
CA GLN A 113 -14.85 -5.22 6.80
C GLN A 113 -14.73 -5.90 5.44
N ALA A 114 -15.27 -7.09 5.31
CA ALA A 114 -15.45 -7.73 4.01
C ALA A 114 -16.72 -7.20 3.32
N SER A 115 -16.66 -7.04 1.99
CA SER A 115 -17.85 -6.80 1.16
C SER A 115 -18.78 -8.03 1.17
N ASP A 116 -20.03 -7.86 0.80
CA ASP A 116 -20.95 -8.99 0.69
C ASP A 116 -20.66 -9.82 -0.57
N VAL A 117 -20.35 -9.15 -1.69
CA VAL A 117 -20.05 -9.78 -2.97
C VAL A 117 -18.78 -9.19 -3.55
N GLY A 118 -17.92 -10.03 -4.16
CA GLY A 118 -16.64 -9.60 -4.74
C GLY A 118 -15.63 -9.15 -3.70
N GLY A 119 -14.63 -8.36 -4.14
CA GLY A 119 -13.56 -7.90 -3.26
C GLY A 119 -12.57 -8.98 -2.85
N ASP A 120 -12.56 -10.10 -3.56
CA ASP A 120 -11.63 -11.20 -3.30
C ASP A 120 -10.20 -10.79 -3.66
N PHE A 121 -9.25 -11.26 -2.87
CA PHE A 121 -7.83 -11.13 -3.15
C PHE A 121 -7.40 -12.20 -4.13
N GLU A 122 -6.90 -11.79 -5.29
CA GLU A 122 -6.43 -12.69 -6.34
C GLU A 122 -4.96 -12.46 -6.61
N TYR A 123 -4.18 -13.54 -6.74
CA TYR A 123 -2.73 -13.43 -6.88
C TYR A 123 -2.12 -14.57 -7.70
N ALA A 124 -1.00 -14.25 -8.36
CA ALA A 124 -0.08 -15.18 -8.98
C ALA A 124 1.19 -15.24 -8.13
N PRO A 125 1.41 -16.31 -7.35
CA PRO A 125 2.52 -16.36 -6.42
C PRO A 125 3.85 -16.43 -7.16
N PHE A 126 4.81 -15.60 -6.72
CA PHE A 126 6.22 -15.62 -7.15
C PHE A 126 6.44 -15.51 -8.67
N ILE A 127 5.53 -14.85 -9.38
CA ILE A 127 5.68 -14.65 -10.84
C ILE A 127 6.87 -13.72 -11.16
N ARG A 128 7.20 -12.77 -10.28
CA ARG A 128 8.45 -12.01 -10.35
C ARG A 128 9.58 -12.84 -9.75
N GLY A 129 10.72 -12.89 -10.43
CA GLY A 129 11.91 -13.62 -9.99
C GLY A 129 12.47 -13.11 -8.65
N GLU A 130 13.37 -13.90 -8.07
CA GLU A 130 14.00 -13.57 -6.78
C GLU A 130 15.05 -12.48 -6.93
N GLN A 131 15.77 -12.53 -8.05
CA GLN A 131 16.78 -11.54 -8.37
C GLN A 131 16.13 -10.23 -8.87
N VAL A 132 16.70 -9.11 -8.49
CA VAL A 132 16.27 -7.78 -8.96
C VAL A 132 16.41 -7.74 -10.50
N GLY A 133 15.35 -7.28 -11.17
CA GLY A 133 15.31 -7.18 -12.64
C GLY A 133 14.76 -8.41 -13.37
N VAL A 134 14.48 -9.52 -12.67
CA VAL A 134 13.84 -10.69 -13.27
C VAL A 134 12.32 -10.56 -13.17
N GLU A 135 11.73 -9.88 -14.14
CA GLU A 135 10.31 -9.51 -14.13
C GLU A 135 9.37 -10.58 -14.73
N ASN A 136 9.93 -11.54 -15.49
CA ASN A 136 9.17 -12.61 -16.17
C ASN A 136 7.95 -12.08 -16.97
N PHE A 137 8.17 -11.07 -17.80
CA PHE A 137 7.11 -10.36 -18.53
C PHE A 137 6.26 -11.26 -19.41
N ASP A 138 6.80 -12.33 -19.96
CA ASP A 138 6.03 -13.30 -20.75
C ASP A 138 4.95 -13.98 -19.88
N GLN A 139 5.27 -14.34 -18.65
CA GLN A 139 4.33 -14.94 -17.71
C GLN A 139 3.27 -13.92 -17.28
N VAL A 140 3.67 -12.68 -17.04
CA VAL A 140 2.73 -11.58 -16.74
C VAL A 140 1.79 -11.34 -17.92
N GLN A 141 2.29 -11.38 -19.16
CA GLN A 141 1.46 -11.24 -20.34
C GLN A 141 0.45 -12.41 -20.48
N GLN A 142 0.87 -13.64 -20.21
CA GLN A 142 -0.04 -14.79 -20.18
C GLN A 142 -1.10 -14.63 -19.10
N LEU A 143 -0.75 -14.10 -17.93
CA LEU A 143 -1.73 -13.81 -16.88
C LEU A 143 -2.77 -12.79 -17.34
N PHE A 144 -2.35 -11.70 -17.98
CA PHE A 144 -3.27 -10.67 -18.49
C PHE A 144 -4.18 -11.20 -19.62
N ARG A 145 -3.73 -12.19 -20.37
CA ARG A 145 -4.53 -12.91 -21.38
C ARG A 145 -5.45 -13.97 -20.81
N GLY A 146 -5.40 -14.21 -19.48
CA GLY A 146 -6.18 -15.25 -18.80
C GLY A 146 -5.62 -16.67 -18.94
N ASN A 147 -4.41 -16.83 -19.46
CA ASN A 147 -3.75 -18.13 -19.71
C ASN A 147 -2.81 -18.56 -18.56
N TRP A 148 -2.79 -17.85 -17.44
CA TRP A 148 -1.98 -18.17 -16.27
C TRP A 148 -2.85 -18.42 -15.06
N ALA A 149 -2.56 -19.49 -14.33
CA ALA A 149 -3.34 -19.85 -13.15
C ALA A 149 -3.11 -18.85 -11.99
N THR A 150 -4.19 -18.37 -11.41
CA THR A 150 -4.19 -17.52 -10.22
C THR A 150 -4.81 -18.25 -9.03
N LYS A 151 -4.50 -17.77 -7.83
CA LYS A 151 -5.18 -18.18 -6.59
C LYS A 151 -6.07 -17.05 -6.12
N THR A 152 -7.19 -17.39 -5.52
CA THR A 152 -8.16 -16.45 -4.97
C THR A 152 -8.42 -16.77 -3.51
N THR A 153 -8.42 -15.74 -2.66
CA THR A 153 -8.72 -15.86 -1.23
C THR A 153 -9.70 -14.78 -0.82
N ARG A 154 -10.72 -15.18 -0.05
CA ARG A 154 -11.64 -14.27 0.59
C ARG A 154 -11.32 -14.18 2.07
N CYS A 155 -10.98 -12.99 2.54
CA CYS A 155 -10.70 -12.73 3.94
C CYS A 155 -11.96 -12.24 4.66
N SER A 156 -12.27 -12.83 5.80
CA SER A 156 -13.31 -12.35 6.71
C SER A 156 -12.80 -11.18 7.56
N ALA A 157 -13.72 -10.39 8.13
CA ALA A 157 -13.35 -9.35 9.09
C ALA A 157 -12.55 -9.95 10.27
N GLY A 158 -11.47 -9.30 10.65
CA GLY A 158 -10.51 -9.76 11.65
C GLY A 158 -9.38 -10.64 11.12
N ALA A 159 -9.44 -11.07 9.85
CA ALA A 159 -8.36 -11.85 9.25
C ALA A 159 -7.10 -10.99 9.04
N LEU A 160 -5.97 -11.49 9.54
CA LEU A 160 -4.64 -11.00 9.25
C LEU A 160 -4.05 -11.82 8.10
N ALA A 161 -3.64 -11.16 7.02
CA ALA A 161 -2.99 -11.81 5.89
C ALA A 161 -1.56 -11.29 5.72
N ILE A 162 -0.63 -12.20 5.51
CA ILE A 162 0.79 -11.88 5.28
C ILE A 162 1.18 -12.54 3.96
N PHE A 163 1.73 -11.77 3.04
CA PHE A 163 2.13 -12.27 1.72
C PHE A 163 3.34 -11.54 1.15
N ASN A 164 4.04 -12.18 0.22
CA ASN A 164 5.16 -11.57 -0.48
C ASN A 164 4.64 -10.72 -1.65
N GLY A 165 4.30 -9.46 -1.37
CA GLY A 165 3.72 -8.53 -2.34
C GLY A 165 4.68 -8.11 -3.44
N ARG A 166 6.00 -8.07 -3.15
CA ARG A 166 7.02 -7.70 -4.12
C ARG A 166 7.17 -8.70 -5.26
N ARG A 167 6.97 -10.00 -4.99
CA ARG A 167 7.18 -11.08 -5.97
C ARG A 167 5.89 -11.69 -6.50
N SER A 168 4.78 -11.48 -5.82
CA SER A 168 3.48 -12.03 -6.18
C SER A 168 2.63 -10.95 -6.81
N LEU A 169 2.38 -11.04 -8.11
CA LEU A 169 1.46 -10.12 -8.79
C LEU A 169 0.06 -10.36 -8.24
N HIS A 170 -0.61 -9.30 -7.79
CA HIS A 170 -1.89 -9.45 -7.10
C HIS A 170 -2.84 -8.28 -7.36
N ARG A 171 -4.12 -8.54 -7.12
CA ARG A 171 -5.19 -7.55 -7.23
C ARG A 171 -6.28 -7.76 -6.19
N VAL A 172 -7.17 -6.80 -6.06
CA VAL A 172 -8.47 -7.00 -5.43
C VAL A 172 -9.55 -6.92 -6.51
N ARG A 173 -10.34 -7.99 -6.65
CA ARG A 173 -11.45 -8.07 -7.60
C ARG A 173 -12.52 -7.04 -7.25
N THR A 174 -13.33 -6.69 -8.23
CA THR A 174 -14.40 -5.70 -8.07
C THR A 174 -15.33 -6.06 -6.91
N VAL A 175 -15.62 -5.06 -6.10
CA VAL A 175 -16.60 -5.09 -5.01
C VAL A 175 -17.97 -4.81 -5.61
N PHE A 176 -19.00 -5.53 -5.15
CA PHE A 176 -20.38 -5.31 -5.54
C PHE A 176 -21.27 -5.14 -4.31
N GLY A 177 -22.25 -4.25 -4.41
CA GLY A 177 -23.28 -4.01 -3.42
C GLY A 177 -22.96 -2.89 -2.44
N LYS A 178 -23.81 -2.74 -1.42
CA LYS A 178 -23.79 -1.57 -0.53
C LYS A 178 -22.72 -1.65 0.58
N LYS A 179 -22.19 -2.84 0.85
CA LYS A 179 -21.21 -3.05 1.92
C LYS A 179 -19.81 -2.91 1.37
N GLU A 180 -19.13 -1.87 1.80
CA GLU A 180 -17.76 -1.55 1.40
C GLU A 180 -16.77 -2.62 1.90
N ARG A 181 -15.73 -2.87 1.12
CA ARG A 181 -14.55 -3.62 1.58
C ARG A 181 -13.57 -2.66 2.22
N ILE A 182 -13.21 -2.91 3.46
CA ILE A 182 -12.31 -2.06 4.25
C ILE A 182 -11.16 -2.90 4.79
N GLN A 183 -9.95 -2.50 4.48
CA GLN A 183 -8.73 -3.21 4.85
C GLN A 183 -7.68 -2.22 5.32
N SER A 184 -6.97 -2.55 6.38
CA SER A 184 -5.78 -1.82 6.77
C SER A 184 -4.53 -2.53 6.26
N VAL A 185 -3.51 -1.74 5.90
CA VAL A 185 -2.15 -2.22 5.64
C VAL A 185 -1.29 -1.78 6.82
N LEU A 186 -0.66 -2.75 7.45
CA LEU A 186 0.26 -2.57 8.57
C LEU A 186 1.69 -2.69 8.00
N SER A 187 2.34 -1.56 7.79
CA SER A 187 3.66 -1.54 7.16
C SER A 187 4.76 -1.76 8.19
N TYR A 188 5.54 -2.81 7.99
CA TYR A 188 6.72 -3.11 8.78
C TYR A 188 7.93 -3.24 7.87
N ALA A 189 9.11 -2.99 8.42
CA ALA A 189 10.38 -2.99 7.72
C ALA A 189 11.38 -3.96 8.35
N LYS A 190 12.35 -4.41 7.55
CA LYS A 190 13.48 -5.21 8.04
C LYS A 190 14.53 -4.33 8.72
N THR A 191 14.58 -3.06 8.36
CA THR A 191 15.54 -2.07 8.86
C THR A 191 14.81 -0.94 9.57
N SER A 192 15.32 -0.52 10.71
CA SER A 192 14.78 0.62 11.44
C SER A 192 14.93 1.92 10.64
N GLY A 193 13.87 2.75 10.63
CA GLY A 193 13.87 4.04 9.95
C GLY A 193 13.61 3.96 8.43
N GLU A 194 13.30 2.79 7.90
CA GLU A 194 12.89 2.65 6.49
C GLU A 194 11.59 3.42 6.25
N HIS A 195 11.56 4.21 5.19
CA HIS A 195 10.43 5.07 4.83
C HIS A 195 10.26 5.17 3.32
N SER A 196 9.12 5.70 2.90
CA SER A 196 8.79 5.92 1.50
C SER A 196 9.40 7.21 0.96
N THR A 197 9.23 7.43 -0.34
CA THR A 197 9.63 8.69 -0.98
C THR A 197 8.44 9.66 -1.07
N PRO A 198 8.70 10.98 -1.11
CA PRO A 198 7.64 11.97 -1.29
C PRO A 198 6.76 11.70 -2.51
N GLU A 199 7.36 11.27 -3.62
CA GLU A 199 6.64 10.97 -4.87
C GLU A 199 5.63 9.83 -4.68
N LYS A 200 6.05 8.76 -4.01
CA LYS A 200 5.15 7.63 -3.72
C LYS A 200 4.03 8.05 -2.79
N ASN A 201 4.34 8.86 -1.77
CA ASN A 201 3.35 9.34 -0.82
C ASN A 201 2.29 10.21 -1.51
N VAL A 202 2.71 11.13 -2.39
CA VAL A 202 1.78 11.96 -3.16
C VAL A 202 0.97 11.12 -4.16
N THR A 203 1.59 10.13 -4.80
CA THR A 203 0.86 9.20 -5.68
C THR A 203 -0.23 8.44 -4.95
N LEU A 204 0.02 8.04 -3.69
CA LEU A 204 -0.92 7.25 -2.90
C LEU A 204 -1.99 8.10 -2.19
N TYR A 205 -1.67 9.34 -1.80
CA TYR A 205 -2.52 10.16 -0.92
C TYR A 205 -2.85 11.55 -1.47
N GLY A 206 -2.34 11.90 -2.66
CA GLY A 206 -2.74 13.05 -3.45
C GLY A 206 -2.33 14.41 -2.90
N LYS A 207 -3.11 15.42 -3.31
CA LYS A 207 -2.79 16.84 -3.13
C LYS A 207 -2.56 17.25 -1.67
N ARG A 208 -3.30 16.69 -0.72
CA ARG A 208 -3.10 17.00 0.70
C ARG A 208 -1.67 16.70 1.17
N VAL A 209 -1.11 15.57 0.75
CA VAL A 209 0.25 15.18 1.11
C VAL A 209 1.28 15.97 0.32
N GLU A 210 0.98 16.33 -0.92
CA GLU A 210 1.79 17.26 -1.72
C GLU A 210 1.90 18.62 -1.01
N ASP A 211 0.78 19.20 -0.54
CA ASP A 211 0.77 20.48 0.19
C ASP A 211 1.60 20.41 1.49
N ILE A 212 1.57 19.28 2.19
CA ILE A 212 2.40 19.07 3.39
C ILE A 212 3.89 19.08 3.04
N TYR A 213 4.28 18.41 1.96
CA TYR A 213 5.67 18.43 1.50
C TYR A 213 6.12 19.80 1.02
N GLU A 214 5.29 20.50 0.25
CA GLU A 214 5.55 21.87 -0.18
C GLU A 214 5.75 22.83 1.01
N ALA A 215 4.90 22.74 2.03
CA ALA A 215 5.04 23.51 3.26
C ALA A 215 6.35 23.20 4.05
N ARG A 216 6.94 22.04 3.82
CA ARG A 216 8.24 21.62 4.39
C ARG A 216 9.42 21.97 3.47
N GLY A 217 9.20 22.69 2.36
CA GLY A 217 10.23 23.08 1.41
C GLY A 217 10.63 21.98 0.41
N ILE A 218 9.85 20.90 0.32
CA ILE A 218 10.06 19.86 -0.70
C ILE A 218 9.18 20.21 -1.91
N THR A 219 9.83 20.67 -2.98
CA THR A 219 9.11 20.99 -4.22
C THR A 219 8.94 19.74 -5.07
N LEU A 220 7.70 19.47 -5.45
CA LEU A 220 7.32 18.35 -6.30
C LEU A 220 6.86 18.87 -7.66
N ASN A 221 7.39 18.30 -8.72
CA ASN A 221 7.01 18.60 -10.10
C ASN A 221 6.31 17.39 -10.73
N ARG A 222 5.72 17.60 -11.89
CA ARG A 222 5.23 16.51 -12.74
C ARG A 222 6.07 16.44 -14.00
N ASN A 223 6.58 15.26 -14.32
CA ASN A 223 7.29 15.03 -15.57
C ASN A 223 6.33 15.01 -16.77
N ALA A 224 6.85 14.85 -17.98
CA ALA A 224 6.06 14.82 -19.21
C ALA A 224 4.98 13.71 -19.23
N SER A 225 5.17 12.63 -18.49
CA SER A 225 4.18 11.54 -18.31
C SER A 225 3.18 11.79 -17.17
N GLY A 226 3.26 12.96 -16.49
CA GLY A 226 2.38 13.32 -15.37
C GLY A 226 2.75 12.73 -14.03
N GLU A 227 3.89 12.04 -13.94
CA GLU A 227 4.36 11.45 -12.68
C GLU A 227 4.97 12.50 -11.77
N VAL A 228 4.75 12.35 -10.47
CA VAL A 228 5.33 13.20 -9.43
C VAL A 228 6.82 12.90 -9.29
N VAL A 229 7.64 13.93 -9.30
CA VAL A 229 9.10 13.86 -9.13
C VAL A 229 9.56 14.98 -8.19
N VAL A 230 10.56 14.72 -7.34
CA VAL A 230 11.18 15.77 -6.52
C VAL A 230 12.00 16.69 -7.41
N ALA A 231 11.85 18.00 -7.26
CA ALA A 231 12.63 18.98 -8.00
C ALA A 231 14.12 18.89 -7.64
N ALA A 232 15.00 19.06 -8.64
CA ALA A 232 16.45 18.91 -8.47
C ALA A 232 17.09 19.84 -7.42
N ASN A 233 16.44 20.95 -7.09
CA ASN A 233 16.92 21.94 -6.11
C ASN A 233 16.30 21.79 -4.72
N THR A 234 15.60 20.69 -4.45
CA THR A 234 15.01 20.44 -3.13
C THR A 234 16.11 20.12 -2.11
N PRO A 235 16.18 20.81 -0.95
CA PRO A 235 17.14 20.48 0.07
C PRO A 235 17.00 19.03 0.52
N THR A 236 18.11 18.31 0.65
CA THR A 236 18.10 16.98 1.24
C THR A 236 17.69 17.10 2.71
N ILE A 237 16.48 16.69 3.04
CA ILE A 237 16.06 16.64 4.44
C ILE A 237 16.77 15.45 5.08
N ASN A 238 17.82 15.75 5.88
CA ASN A 238 18.32 14.80 6.85
C ASN A 238 17.18 14.57 7.87
N GLN A 239 16.42 13.52 7.69
CA GLN A 239 15.46 13.07 8.69
C GLN A 239 16.26 12.56 9.88
N GLY A 240 16.45 13.43 10.87
CA GLY A 240 17.03 13.06 12.14
C GLY A 240 16.22 11.94 12.80
N PRO A 241 16.84 11.19 13.72
CA PRO A 241 16.14 10.08 14.37
C PRO A 241 14.86 10.60 15.03
N SER A 242 13.75 9.96 14.71
CA SER A 242 12.46 10.15 15.36
C SER A 242 12.68 10.29 16.87
N SER A 243 12.33 11.44 17.43
CA SER A 243 12.42 11.67 18.86
C SER A 243 11.58 10.63 19.58
N MET A 244 12.24 9.65 20.17
CA MET A 244 11.64 8.79 21.18
C MET A 244 11.09 9.71 22.28
N ARG A 245 9.79 9.86 22.35
CA ARG A 245 9.15 10.37 23.55
C ARG A 245 9.37 9.32 24.62
N THR A 246 10.36 9.57 25.47
CA THR A 246 10.53 8.90 26.74
C THR A 246 9.25 9.13 27.55
N MET A 247 8.41 8.11 27.67
CA MET A 247 7.39 8.09 28.70
C MET A 247 8.11 7.97 30.04
N SER A 248 8.25 9.10 30.76
CA SER A 248 8.57 9.08 32.17
C SER A 248 7.44 8.39 32.93
N LYS A 249 7.80 7.40 33.72
CA LYS A 249 6.95 6.76 34.70
C LYS A 249 6.39 7.80 35.68
N LEU A 250 5.09 7.84 35.86
CA LEU A 250 4.38 8.10 37.09
C LEU A 250 3.20 7.15 37.18
#